data_49dfd5e758ba2b53b7e6324acd3f8e19
#
_entry.id   49dfd5e758ba2b53b7e6324acd3f8e19
#
_cell.length_a   1.000
_cell.length_b   1.000
_cell.length_c   1.000
_cell.angle_alpha   90.00
_cell.angle_beta   90.00
_cell.angle_gamma   90.00
#
_symmetry.space_group_name_H-M   'P 1'
#
loop_
_entity.id
_entity.type
_entity.pdbx_description
1 polymer ?
#
loop_
_entity_poly.entity_id
_entity_poly.type
_entity_poly.pdbx_seq_one_letter_code
_entity_poly.pdbx_strand_id
1 'polypeptide(L)'
;MSQDWDRRDFLSLMGVGGLVFASGLAGCGGSAAAGPVPAGPVVSRREDFFFLQLSDTHWGYQGPANPAADVTLERAVATINAVDRRPDFIVFTGDLTHTTDDGGQRRERMKRFREIVSKLQVTDVRFLAGEHDAAPDRGEAYRQAFGEPTYAFDHKGVHFVALDNASMPGGAIGDAQLAWLQSDLARVPADVPLVVLAHRPLFPLFPGWEWATRDGQRAIDILAARDNVTVFYGHIHQEHHFTTGRVAHHSARSLVFPLPAPGSVPKRAPLPWDAASPDHGLGWRSVAPGETTPGIVEVAYR
;
A
#
# COMPACT_ATOMS: atom_id res chain seq x y z
N MET A 1 -21.23 21.65 14.13
CA MET A 1 -22.26 21.04 13.25
C MET A 1 -21.59 19.85 12.59
N SER A 2 -21.83 18.66 13.13
CA SER A 2 -21.35 17.40 12.58
C SER A 2 -22.22 17.04 11.37
N GLN A 3 -21.61 16.93 10.19
CA GLN A 3 -22.28 16.28 9.06
C GLN A 3 -22.11 14.78 9.22
N ASP A 4 -23.18 14.13 9.62
CA ASP A 4 -23.31 12.66 9.52
C ASP A 4 -23.43 12.29 8.04
N TRP A 5 -22.45 11.57 7.54
CA TRP A 5 -22.48 10.99 6.20
C TRP A 5 -23.28 9.68 6.24
N ASP A 6 -24.45 9.67 5.59
CA ASP A 6 -25.31 8.50 5.46
C ASP A 6 -24.76 7.56 4.37
N ARG A 7 -25.08 6.24 4.51
CA ARG A 7 -24.75 5.18 3.54
C ARG A 7 -25.19 5.50 2.09
N ARG A 8 -26.18 6.36 1.91
CA ARG A 8 -26.66 6.80 0.59
C ARG A 8 -25.69 7.78 -0.07
N ASP A 9 -25.02 8.62 0.70
CA ASP A 9 -24.06 9.59 0.18
C ASP A 9 -22.75 8.90 -0.30
N PHE A 10 -22.39 7.80 0.35
CA PHE A 10 -21.27 6.95 -0.07
C PHE A 10 -21.52 6.25 -1.42
N LEU A 11 -22.75 5.79 -1.65
CA LEU A 11 -23.13 5.11 -2.90
C LEU A 11 -23.38 6.07 -4.07
N SER A 12 -23.72 7.33 -3.82
CA SER A 12 -23.96 8.34 -4.86
C SER A 12 -22.67 8.92 -5.46
N LEU A 13 -21.52 8.84 -4.74
CA LEU A 13 -20.21 9.23 -5.28
C LEU A 13 -19.61 8.19 -6.24
N MET A 14 -20.14 6.97 -6.26
CA MET A 14 -19.71 5.86 -7.13
C MET A 14 -20.45 5.82 -8.47
N GLY A 15 -21.39 6.71 -8.72
CA GLY A 15 -22.37 6.63 -9.83
C GLY A 15 -22.34 7.72 -10.89
N VAL A 16 -21.23 8.41 -11.15
CA VAL A 16 -21.17 9.42 -12.23
C VAL A 16 -20.07 9.13 -13.24
N GLY A 17 -20.44 8.40 -14.29
CA GLY A 17 -19.54 8.22 -15.42
C GLY A 17 -19.99 7.16 -16.42
N GLY A 18 -21.02 7.44 -17.24
CA GLY A 18 -21.30 6.54 -18.35
C GLY A 18 -22.71 6.66 -18.96
N LEU A 19 -23.07 7.82 -19.50
CA LEU A 19 -24.18 7.92 -20.45
C LEU A 19 -23.70 7.58 -21.87
N VAL A 20 -24.00 6.37 -22.34
CA VAL A 20 -23.88 6.02 -23.75
C VAL A 20 -25.21 6.30 -24.41
N PHE A 21 -25.26 7.26 -25.31
CA PHE A 21 -26.40 7.52 -26.19
C PHE A 21 -26.55 6.38 -27.20
N ALA A 22 -27.61 5.59 -27.09
CA ALA A 22 -28.07 4.71 -28.14
C ALA A 22 -29.15 5.44 -28.95
N SER A 23 -28.79 5.96 -30.15
CA SER A 23 -29.75 6.48 -31.10
C SER A 23 -30.37 5.30 -31.85
N GLY A 24 -31.67 5.05 -31.63
CA GLY A 24 -32.46 4.08 -32.35
C GLY A 24 -32.76 4.53 -33.77
N LEU A 25 -32.57 3.63 -34.74
CA LEU A 25 -33.22 3.69 -36.03
C LEU A 25 -34.13 2.45 -36.18
N ALA A 26 -35.41 2.70 -36.29
CA ALA A 26 -36.42 1.70 -36.57
C ALA A 26 -36.30 1.25 -38.03
N GLY A 27 -36.28 -0.05 -38.29
CA GLY A 27 -36.35 -0.66 -39.58
C GLY A 27 -37.06 -2.01 -39.52
N CYS A 28 -38.12 -2.17 -40.30
CA CYS A 28 -39.07 -3.28 -40.32
C CYS A 28 -38.49 -4.63 -40.77
N GLY A 29 -38.96 -5.69 -40.15
CA GLY A 29 -39.46 -6.91 -40.84
C GLY A 29 -38.41 -7.99 -41.11
N GLY A 30 -38.52 -9.14 -40.44
CA GLY A 30 -37.91 -10.39 -40.85
C GLY A 30 -37.75 -11.35 -39.67
N SER A 31 -38.71 -12.27 -39.53
CA SER A 31 -38.64 -13.38 -38.58
C SER A 31 -37.58 -14.36 -39.03
N ALA A 32 -36.40 -14.37 -38.41
CA ALA A 32 -35.41 -15.42 -38.52
C ALA A 32 -35.26 -16.08 -37.14
N ALA A 33 -35.39 -17.40 -37.09
CA ALA A 33 -35.21 -18.21 -35.87
C ALA A 33 -33.78 -17.94 -35.31
N ALA A 34 -33.74 -17.42 -34.09
CA ALA A 34 -32.48 -17.21 -33.39
C ALA A 34 -31.91 -18.59 -32.94
N GLY A 35 -30.79 -18.95 -33.59
CA GLY A 35 -29.93 -20.01 -33.08
C GLY A 35 -29.35 -19.61 -31.73
N PRO A 36 -28.88 -20.61 -30.93
CA PRO A 36 -28.31 -20.32 -29.62
C PRO A 36 -27.13 -19.36 -29.75
N VAL A 37 -27.24 -18.19 -29.13
CA VAL A 37 -26.16 -17.23 -29.01
C VAL A 37 -25.03 -17.93 -28.25
N PRO A 38 -23.81 -18.03 -28.81
CA PRO A 38 -22.70 -18.55 -28.03
C PRO A 38 -22.54 -17.67 -26.79
N ALA A 39 -22.50 -18.33 -25.63
CA ALA A 39 -22.21 -17.64 -24.37
C ALA A 39 -20.86 -16.96 -24.54
N GLY A 40 -20.86 -15.62 -24.57
CA GLY A 40 -19.63 -14.83 -24.55
C GLY A 40 -18.80 -15.22 -23.34
N PRO A 41 -17.46 -14.96 -23.37
CA PRO A 41 -16.60 -15.31 -22.27
C PRO A 41 -17.23 -14.75 -20.99
N VAL A 42 -17.41 -15.65 -20.01
CA VAL A 42 -17.83 -15.27 -18.65
C VAL A 42 -16.70 -14.40 -18.11
N VAL A 43 -16.85 -13.09 -18.22
CA VAL A 43 -16.00 -12.15 -17.49
C VAL A 43 -16.29 -12.45 -16.03
N SER A 44 -15.42 -13.19 -15.36
CA SER A 44 -15.56 -13.43 -13.93
C SER A 44 -15.55 -12.05 -13.28
N ARG A 45 -16.71 -11.65 -12.71
CA ARG A 45 -16.74 -10.44 -11.87
C ARG A 45 -15.67 -10.63 -10.81
N ARG A 46 -14.71 -9.71 -10.74
CA ARG A 46 -13.74 -9.68 -9.64
C ARG A 46 -14.54 -9.69 -8.34
N GLU A 47 -14.18 -10.60 -7.47
CA GLU A 47 -14.81 -10.64 -6.16
C GLU A 47 -14.54 -9.32 -5.44
N ASP A 48 -15.55 -8.75 -4.83
CA ASP A 48 -15.43 -7.51 -4.07
C ASP A 48 -14.56 -7.75 -2.83
N PHE A 49 -13.48 -6.99 -2.70
CA PHE A 49 -12.59 -7.05 -1.53
C PHE A 49 -12.00 -5.67 -1.24
N PHE A 50 -11.45 -5.49 -0.07
CA PHE A 50 -10.59 -4.36 0.25
C PHE A 50 -9.52 -4.75 1.26
N PHE A 51 -8.41 -4.05 1.23
CA PHE A 51 -7.34 -4.21 2.18
C PHE A 51 -6.92 -2.86 2.78
N LEU A 52 -6.22 -2.90 3.90
CA LEU A 52 -5.63 -1.70 4.50
C LEU A 52 -4.12 -1.69 4.26
N GLN A 53 -3.61 -0.53 3.84
CA GLN A 53 -2.18 -0.23 3.82
C GLN A 53 -1.84 0.63 5.03
N LEU A 54 -1.06 0.09 5.96
CA LEU A 54 -0.43 0.79 7.07
C LEU A 54 1.05 0.96 6.76
N SER A 55 1.68 2.02 7.27
CA SER A 55 3.09 2.29 7.01
C SER A 55 3.76 3.05 8.13
N ASP A 56 5.07 2.88 8.25
CA ASP A 56 5.93 3.77 9.06
C ASP A 56 5.42 3.92 10.49
N THR A 57 5.21 2.79 11.16
CA THR A 57 4.75 2.75 12.55
C THR A 57 5.87 3.11 13.52
N HIS A 58 7.13 2.84 13.14
CA HIS A 58 8.34 3.09 13.94
C HIS A 58 8.15 2.77 15.42
N TRP A 59 7.54 1.62 15.73
CA TRP A 59 7.35 1.25 17.14
C TRP A 59 8.66 1.29 17.89
N GLY A 60 8.67 1.93 19.06
CA GLY A 60 9.87 2.19 19.86
C GLY A 60 10.55 3.52 19.54
N TYR A 61 9.93 4.39 18.70
CA TYR A 61 10.36 5.78 18.57
C TYR A 61 10.18 6.51 19.91
N GLN A 62 11.19 7.31 20.27
CA GLN A 62 11.15 8.18 21.45
C GLN A 62 11.67 9.56 21.03
N GLY A 63 10.76 10.51 20.89
CA GLY A 63 11.15 11.84 20.46
C GLY A 63 10.00 12.85 20.42
N PRO A 64 10.31 14.13 20.28
CA PRO A 64 9.34 15.21 20.41
C PRO A 64 8.32 15.28 19.27
N ALA A 65 8.58 14.61 18.14
CA ALA A 65 7.66 14.63 17.00
C ALA A 65 6.40 13.75 17.21
N ASN A 66 6.45 12.81 18.15
CA ASN A 66 5.29 12.11 18.69
C ASN A 66 5.61 11.56 20.09
N PRO A 67 5.32 12.29 21.14
CA PRO A 67 5.54 11.83 22.52
C PRO A 67 4.68 10.62 22.92
N ALA A 68 3.64 10.31 22.15
CA ALA A 68 2.73 9.18 22.34
C ALA A 68 2.93 8.04 21.34
N ALA A 69 4.10 7.97 20.69
CA ALA A 69 4.38 6.97 19.65
C ALA A 69 4.28 5.51 20.14
N ASP A 70 4.54 5.26 21.41
CA ASP A 70 4.43 3.96 22.06
C ASP A 70 3.01 3.39 22.08
N VAL A 71 1.97 4.25 22.05
CA VAL A 71 0.56 3.83 22.04
C VAL A 71 -0.13 4.03 20.69
N THR A 72 0.50 4.66 19.73
CA THR A 72 -0.12 4.96 18.42
C THR A 72 -0.52 3.68 17.68
N LEU A 73 0.36 2.67 17.63
CA LEU A 73 0.06 1.39 16.99
C LEU A 73 -1.09 0.65 17.70
N GLU A 74 -1.14 0.68 19.04
CA GLU A 74 -2.22 0.03 19.80
C GLU A 74 -3.57 0.71 19.53
N ARG A 75 -3.60 2.05 19.41
CA ARG A 75 -4.80 2.79 19.01
C ARG A 75 -5.23 2.48 17.58
N ALA A 76 -4.28 2.37 16.64
CA ALA A 76 -4.58 1.97 15.27
C ALA A 76 -5.22 0.58 15.21
N VAL A 77 -4.66 -0.40 15.92
CA VAL A 77 -5.21 -1.76 16.04
C VAL A 77 -6.64 -1.73 16.62
N ALA A 78 -6.88 -0.97 17.69
CA ALA A 78 -8.20 -0.86 18.30
C ALA A 78 -9.21 -0.22 17.33
N THR A 79 -8.83 0.83 16.61
CA THR A 79 -9.68 1.50 15.63
C THR A 79 -10.01 0.59 14.45
N ILE A 80 -9.02 -0.14 13.92
CA ILE A 80 -9.22 -1.11 12.83
C ILE A 80 -10.16 -2.24 13.26
N ASN A 81 -10.04 -2.72 14.50
CA ASN A 81 -10.94 -3.74 15.03
C ASN A 81 -12.38 -3.26 15.22
N ALA A 82 -12.59 -1.94 15.31
CA ALA A 82 -13.90 -1.32 15.50
C ALA A 82 -14.61 -0.94 14.19
N VAL A 83 -14.00 -1.15 13.01
CA VAL A 83 -14.65 -0.84 11.74
C VAL A 83 -15.78 -1.85 11.43
N ASP A 84 -16.89 -1.36 10.88
CA ASP A 84 -18.07 -2.19 10.58
C ASP A 84 -17.77 -3.29 9.54
N ARG A 85 -17.02 -2.96 8.49
CA ARG A 85 -16.60 -3.90 7.46
C ARG A 85 -15.15 -4.28 7.67
N ARG A 86 -14.89 -5.56 7.91
CA ARG A 86 -13.54 -6.10 8.08
C ARG A 86 -12.81 -6.14 6.74
N PRO A 87 -11.56 -5.63 6.63
CA PRO A 87 -10.73 -5.82 5.44
C PRO A 87 -10.37 -7.30 5.26
N ASP A 88 -10.15 -7.70 4.02
CA ASP A 88 -9.73 -9.07 3.67
C ASP A 88 -8.34 -9.36 4.22
N PHE A 89 -7.44 -8.39 4.13
CA PHE A 89 -6.09 -8.46 4.71
C PHE A 89 -5.56 -7.05 5.04
N ILE A 90 -4.45 -7.01 5.73
CA ILE A 90 -3.73 -5.79 6.08
C ILE A 90 -2.29 -5.93 5.59
N VAL A 91 -1.72 -4.89 4.99
CA VAL A 91 -0.29 -4.84 4.66
C VAL A 91 0.38 -3.67 5.37
N PHE A 92 1.52 -3.94 6.00
CA PHE A 92 2.42 -2.93 6.53
C PHE A 92 3.55 -2.72 5.53
N THR A 93 3.67 -1.51 4.98
CA THR A 93 4.64 -1.19 3.92
C THR A 93 5.99 -0.70 4.46
N GLY A 94 6.45 -1.30 5.56
CA GLY A 94 7.80 -1.10 6.10
C GLY A 94 7.90 -0.09 7.24
N ASP A 95 9.11 0.03 7.78
CA ASP A 95 9.44 0.82 8.97
C ASP A 95 8.50 0.49 10.15
N LEU A 96 8.41 -0.83 10.41
CA LEU A 96 7.57 -1.40 11.46
C LEU A 96 8.07 -0.97 12.84
N THR A 97 9.40 -0.95 13.00
CA THR A 97 10.08 -0.59 14.24
C THR A 97 11.07 0.54 14.01
N HIS A 98 11.31 1.35 15.01
CA HIS A 98 12.31 2.40 14.92
C HIS A 98 13.72 1.81 15.02
N THR A 99 14.67 2.38 14.26
CA THR A 99 16.04 1.87 14.18
C THR A 99 16.75 1.89 15.53
N THR A 100 17.68 0.96 15.72
CA THR A 100 18.62 0.90 16.84
C THR A 100 19.84 0.10 16.40
N ASP A 101 21.02 0.51 16.87
CA ASP A 101 22.27 -0.22 16.66
C ASP A 101 22.38 -1.48 17.53
N ASP A 102 21.63 -1.56 18.62
CA ASP A 102 21.57 -2.71 19.51
C ASP A 102 20.70 -3.82 18.90
N GLY A 103 21.33 -4.93 18.52
CA GLY A 103 20.64 -6.08 17.91
C GLY A 103 19.66 -6.79 18.87
N GLY A 104 19.89 -6.75 20.18
CA GLY A 104 18.96 -7.28 21.18
C GLY A 104 17.70 -6.43 21.27
N GLN A 105 17.88 -5.11 21.37
CA GLN A 105 16.77 -4.16 21.40
C GLN A 105 15.97 -4.21 20.08
N ARG A 106 16.62 -4.38 18.92
CA ARG A 106 15.95 -4.53 17.63
C ARG A 106 14.99 -5.73 17.63
N ARG A 107 15.47 -6.90 18.07
CA ARG A 107 14.63 -8.12 18.16
C ARG A 107 13.47 -7.94 19.15
N GLU A 108 13.71 -7.30 20.28
CA GLU A 108 12.66 -7.03 21.26
C GLU A 108 11.60 -6.06 20.72
N ARG A 109 12.00 -5.01 19.99
CA ARG A 109 11.05 -4.12 19.30
C ARG A 109 10.19 -4.88 18.30
N MET A 110 10.78 -5.72 17.46
CA MET A 110 10.04 -6.55 16.48
C MET A 110 9.08 -7.54 17.17
N LYS A 111 9.51 -8.17 18.26
CA LYS A 111 8.66 -9.04 19.05
C LYS A 111 7.47 -8.28 19.61
N ARG A 112 7.71 -7.11 20.22
CA ARG A 112 6.64 -6.31 20.80
C ARG A 112 5.68 -5.75 19.75
N PHE A 113 6.19 -5.31 18.62
CA PHE A 113 5.36 -4.94 17.47
C PHE A 113 4.42 -6.08 17.06
N ARG A 114 4.94 -7.30 16.93
CA ARG A 114 4.13 -8.48 16.59
C ARG A 114 3.06 -8.79 17.65
N GLU A 115 3.39 -8.66 18.93
CA GLU A 115 2.43 -8.85 20.04
C GLU A 115 1.27 -7.85 19.95
N ILE A 116 1.53 -6.59 19.57
CA ILE A 116 0.48 -5.59 19.38
C ILE A 116 -0.37 -5.93 18.17
N VAL A 117 0.27 -6.20 17.02
CA VAL A 117 -0.41 -6.51 15.76
C VAL A 117 -1.20 -7.81 15.83
N SER A 118 -0.79 -8.79 16.65
CA SER A 118 -1.53 -10.04 16.86
C SER A 118 -2.91 -9.85 17.50
N LYS A 119 -3.21 -8.65 18.03
CA LYS A 119 -4.53 -8.26 18.53
C LYS A 119 -5.51 -7.85 17.44
N LEU A 120 -5.06 -7.72 16.18
CA LEU A 120 -5.95 -7.49 15.04
C LEU A 120 -6.89 -8.69 14.87
N GLN A 121 -8.17 -8.40 14.59
CA GLN A 121 -9.15 -9.43 14.28
C GLN A 121 -9.04 -9.93 12.82
N VAL A 122 -8.32 -9.20 11.97
CA VAL A 122 -7.91 -9.63 10.63
C VAL A 122 -6.71 -10.53 10.77
N THR A 123 -6.80 -11.76 10.30
CA THR A 123 -5.74 -12.79 10.48
C THR A 123 -4.71 -12.81 9.36
N ASP A 124 -5.07 -12.35 8.16
CA ASP A 124 -4.11 -12.21 7.05
C ASP A 124 -3.45 -10.82 7.16
N VAL A 125 -2.27 -10.79 7.78
CA VAL A 125 -1.46 -9.58 7.95
C VAL A 125 -0.10 -9.82 7.32
N ARG A 126 0.29 -8.94 6.40
CA ARG A 126 1.50 -9.04 5.59
C ARG A 126 2.45 -7.89 5.92
N PHE A 127 3.74 -8.15 5.82
CA PHE A 127 4.76 -7.19 6.23
C PHE A 127 5.79 -7.02 5.13
N LEU A 128 6.25 -5.77 4.96
CA LEU A 128 7.46 -5.42 4.23
C LEU A 128 8.48 -4.90 5.23
N ALA A 129 9.75 -5.03 4.87
CA ALA A 129 10.82 -4.39 5.60
C ALA A 129 10.96 -2.92 5.17
N GLY A 130 11.18 -2.03 6.14
CA GLY A 130 11.72 -0.70 5.88
C GLY A 130 13.20 -0.63 6.27
N GLU A 131 13.86 0.50 5.99
CA GLU A 131 15.29 0.64 6.31
C GLU A 131 15.54 0.64 7.82
N HIS A 132 14.59 1.11 8.62
CA HIS A 132 14.72 1.07 10.08
C HIS A 132 14.67 -0.37 10.62
N ASP A 133 13.98 -1.27 9.92
CA ASP A 133 13.91 -2.69 10.29
C ASP A 133 15.11 -3.48 9.79
N ALA A 134 15.55 -3.21 8.56
CA ALA A 134 16.41 -4.13 7.82
C ALA A 134 17.82 -3.61 7.52
N ALA A 135 18.04 -2.31 7.34
CA ALA A 135 19.34 -1.79 6.95
C ALA A 135 20.47 -2.09 7.96
N PRO A 136 20.25 -2.08 9.30
CA PRO A 136 21.32 -2.29 10.27
C PRO A 136 22.00 -3.66 10.20
N ASP A 137 21.30 -4.72 9.76
CA ASP A 137 21.82 -6.09 9.69
C ASP A 137 21.47 -6.81 8.38
N ARG A 138 21.14 -6.04 7.33
CA ARG A 138 20.71 -6.57 6.02
C ARG A 138 19.48 -7.47 6.12
N GLY A 139 18.57 -7.14 7.02
CA GLY A 139 17.29 -7.82 7.22
C GLY A 139 17.39 -9.14 7.97
N GLU A 140 18.48 -9.44 8.68
CA GLU A 140 18.58 -10.71 9.41
C GLU A 140 17.53 -10.81 10.53
N ALA A 141 17.44 -9.80 11.39
CA ALA A 141 16.44 -9.77 12.46
C ALA A 141 15.01 -9.72 11.90
N TYR A 142 14.81 -8.98 10.79
CA TYR A 142 13.52 -8.93 10.12
C TYR A 142 13.08 -10.32 9.64
N ARG A 143 13.95 -11.06 8.91
CA ARG A 143 13.63 -12.42 8.44
C ARG A 143 13.29 -13.38 9.57
N GLN A 144 13.99 -13.27 10.69
CA GLN A 144 13.71 -14.08 11.88
C GLN A 144 12.32 -13.78 12.48
N ALA A 145 11.89 -12.53 12.43
CA ALA A 145 10.63 -12.08 13.02
C ALA A 145 9.44 -12.22 12.09
N PHE A 146 9.58 -11.91 10.79
CA PHE A 146 8.49 -11.73 9.84
C PHE A 146 8.56 -12.64 8.61
N GLY A 147 9.65 -13.36 8.40
CA GLY A 147 9.89 -14.18 7.21
C GLY A 147 10.59 -13.41 6.08
N GLU A 148 10.56 -13.98 4.87
CA GLU A 148 11.23 -13.37 3.73
C GLU A 148 10.60 -12.03 3.35
N PRO A 149 11.41 -10.98 3.09
CA PRO A 149 10.90 -9.65 2.74
C PRO A 149 10.44 -9.54 1.29
N THR A 150 10.78 -10.54 0.44
CA THR A 150 10.37 -10.62 -0.97
C THR A 150 9.46 -11.83 -1.15
N TYR A 151 8.24 -11.59 -1.61
CA TYR A 151 7.25 -12.64 -1.84
C TYR A 151 6.16 -12.19 -2.82
N ALA A 152 5.38 -13.14 -3.33
CA ALA A 152 4.17 -12.87 -4.10
C ALA A 152 3.00 -13.70 -3.58
N PHE A 153 1.79 -13.22 -3.84
CA PHE A 153 0.55 -13.93 -3.53
C PHE A 153 -0.58 -13.46 -4.42
N ASP A 154 -1.59 -14.31 -4.57
CA ASP A 154 -2.82 -13.96 -5.28
C ASP A 154 -3.97 -13.74 -4.29
N HIS A 155 -4.79 -12.75 -4.56
CA HIS A 155 -6.03 -12.52 -3.82
C HIS A 155 -7.13 -12.06 -4.75
N LYS A 156 -8.22 -12.85 -4.83
CA LYS A 156 -9.45 -12.53 -5.58
C LYS A 156 -9.18 -11.97 -6.99
N GLY A 157 -8.32 -12.66 -7.75
CA GLY A 157 -8.01 -12.32 -9.14
C GLY A 157 -7.05 -11.15 -9.32
N VAL A 158 -6.37 -10.72 -8.27
CA VAL A 158 -5.28 -9.73 -8.30
C VAL A 158 -3.98 -10.39 -7.85
N HIS A 159 -2.91 -10.16 -8.60
CA HIS A 159 -1.57 -10.61 -8.24
C HIS A 159 -0.84 -9.53 -7.43
N PHE A 160 -0.26 -9.92 -6.30
CA PHE A 160 0.48 -9.04 -5.39
C PHE A 160 1.93 -9.46 -5.32
N VAL A 161 2.83 -8.48 -5.41
CA VAL A 161 4.28 -8.67 -5.29
C VAL A 161 4.84 -7.73 -4.23
N ALA A 162 5.53 -8.26 -3.23
CA ALA A 162 6.29 -7.50 -2.25
C ALA A 162 7.77 -7.46 -2.66
N LEU A 163 8.31 -6.26 -2.82
CA LEU A 163 9.70 -6.01 -3.16
C LEU A 163 10.46 -5.44 -1.97
N ASP A 164 11.57 -6.07 -1.63
CA ASP A 164 12.51 -5.56 -0.64
C ASP A 164 13.45 -4.54 -1.29
N ASN A 165 13.27 -3.27 -0.97
CA ASN A 165 14.14 -2.18 -1.37
C ASN A 165 14.75 -1.44 -0.17
N ALA A 166 14.85 -2.13 0.97
CA ALA A 166 15.30 -1.61 2.25
C ALA A 166 16.52 -2.34 2.82
N SER A 167 16.62 -3.67 2.64
CA SER A 167 17.68 -4.48 3.24
C SER A 167 19.05 -4.30 2.57
N MET A 168 19.08 -3.97 1.29
CA MET A 168 20.34 -3.72 0.58
C MET A 168 20.89 -2.30 0.86
N PRO A 169 22.20 -2.16 1.02
CA PRO A 169 22.81 -0.85 1.23
C PRO A 169 22.42 0.16 0.15
N GLY A 170 22.03 1.36 0.59
CA GLY A 170 21.60 2.44 -0.29
C GLY A 170 20.20 2.28 -0.89
N GLY A 171 19.38 1.38 -0.33
CA GLY A 171 17.99 1.23 -0.74
C GLY A 171 17.85 0.74 -2.18
N ALA A 172 18.35 -0.46 -2.48
CA ALA A 172 18.25 -1.09 -3.79
C ALA A 172 17.45 -2.40 -3.74
N ILE A 173 16.91 -2.79 -4.88
CA ILE A 173 16.25 -4.09 -5.10
C ILE A 173 17.31 -5.17 -5.40
N GLY A 174 18.24 -4.88 -6.29
CA GLY A 174 19.32 -5.77 -6.70
C GLY A 174 18.96 -6.76 -7.81
N ASP A 175 19.99 -7.26 -8.50
CA ASP A 175 19.83 -8.09 -9.70
C ASP A 175 19.06 -9.37 -9.47
N ALA A 176 19.29 -10.04 -8.36
CA ALA A 176 18.63 -11.33 -8.05
C ALA A 176 17.11 -11.14 -7.89
N GLN A 177 16.69 -10.11 -7.19
CA GLN A 177 15.27 -9.83 -6.96
C GLN A 177 14.59 -9.29 -8.23
N LEU A 178 15.28 -8.49 -9.04
CA LEU A 178 14.76 -8.05 -10.35
C LEU A 178 14.57 -9.23 -11.30
N ALA A 179 15.51 -10.19 -11.33
CA ALA A 179 15.35 -11.40 -12.12
C ALA A 179 14.20 -12.29 -11.60
N TRP A 180 14.05 -12.37 -10.28
CA TRP A 180 12.91 -13.06 -9.67
C TRP A 180 11.59 -12.41 -10.07
N LEU A 181 11.48 -11.07 -10.01
CA LEU A 181 10.30 -10.32 -10.44
C LEU A 181 9.92 -10.63 -11.89
N GLN A 182 10.90 -10.60 -12.80
CA GLN A 182 10.66 -10.97 -14.22
C GLN A 182 10.14 -12.41 -14.37
N SER A 183 10.74 -13.35 -13.64
CA SER A 183 10.35 -14.77 -13.67
C SER A 183 8.96 -14.99 -13.08
N ASP A 184 8.61 -14.24 -12.04
CA ASP A 184 7.29 -14.31 -11.41
C ASP A 184 6.22 -13.78 -12.37
N LEU A 185 6.40 -12.58 -12.90
CA LEU A 185 5.46 -11.95 -13.82
C LEU A 185 5.30 -12.70 -15.15
N ALA A 186 6.30 -13.46 -15.59
CA ALA A 186 6.20 -14.30 -16.79
C ALA A 186 5.16 -15.44 -16.65
N ARG A 187 4.78 -15.81 -15.41
CA ARG A 187 3.77 -16.82 -15.11
C ARG A 187 2.37 -16.27 -14.92
N VAL A 188 2.25 -14.95 -14.76
CA VAL A 188 0.98 -14.25 -14.49
C VAL A 188 0.38 -13.75 -15.82
N PRO A 189 -0.86 -14.10 -16.18
CA PRO A 189 -1.52 -13.60 -17.38
C PRO A 189 -1.49 -12.07 -17.46
N ALA A 190 -1.37 -11.51 -18.66
CA ALA A 190 -1.15 -10.07 -18.84
C ALA A 190 -2.35 -9.20 -18.44
N ASP A 191 -3.55 -9.78 -18.45
CA ASP A 191 -4.81 -9.13 -18.06
C ASP A 191 -5.09 -9.17 -16.56
N VAL A 192 -4.33 -9.96 -15.78
CA VAL A 192 -4.44 -9.98 -14.33
C VAL A 192 -3.87 -8.68 -13.76
N PRO A 193 -4.63 -7.93 -12.94
CA PRO A 193 -4.12 -6.74 -12.27
C PRO A 193 -2.96 -7.08 -11.36
N LEU A 194 -1.97 -6.18 -11.34
CA LEU A 194 -0.78 -6.33 -10.56
C LEU A 194 -0.69 -5.21 -9.51
N VAL A 195 -0.55 -5.60 -8.26
CA VAL A 195 -0.24 -4.70 -7.16
C VAL A 195 1.19 -4.98 -6.68
N VAL A 196 2.03 -3.97 -6.71
CA VAL A 196 3.40 -4.05 -6.20
C VAL A 196 3.47 -3.27 -4.89
N LEU A 197 4.06 -3.89 -3.89
CA LEU A 197 4.27 -3.35 -2.57
C LEU A 197 5.77 -3.12 -2.37
N ALA A 198 6.17 -1.92 -1.98
CA ALA A 198 7.56 -1.58 -1.69
C ALA A 198 7.59 -0.65 -0.48
N HIS A 199 8.75 -0.48 0.17
CA HIS A 199 8.85 0.50 1.23
C HIS A 199 9.19 1.88 0.67
N ARG A 200 10.29 2.01 -0.08
CA ARG A 200 10.70 3.29 -0.69
C ARG A 200 10.03 3.50 -2.05
N PRO A 201 9.79 4.75 -2.48
CA PRO A 201 9.32 5.00 -3.84
C PRO A 201 10.29 4.39 -4.87
N LEU A 202 9.74 3.72 -5.90
CA LEU A 202 10.56 3.13 -6.97
C LEU A 202 11.19 4.20 -7.88
N PHE A 203 10.59 5.39 -7.94
CA PHE A 203 11.04 6.53 -8.74
C PHE A 203 11.79 7.55 -7.87
N PRO A 204 12.61 8.44 -8.48
CA PRO A 204 13.38 9.44 -7.75
C PRO A 204 12.52 10.64 -7.35
N LEU A 205 11.67 10.47 -6.31
CA LEU A 205 10.81 11.55 -5.83
C LEU A 205 11.65 12.72 -5.27
N PHE A 206 12.58 12.44 -4.36
CA PHE A 206 13.51 13.44 -3.83
C PHE A 206 14.79 12.75 -3.33
N PRO A 207 15.75 12.48 -4.23
CA PRO A 207 16.96 11.71 -3.89
C PRO A 207 17.81 12.31 -2.77
N GLY A 208 17.83 13.65 -2.62
CA GLY A 208 18.54 14.33 -1.54
C GLY A 208 18.03 14.00 -0.13
N TRP A 209 16.84 13.42 -0.02
CA TRP A 209 16.25 12.92 1.22
C TRP A 209 16.15 11.38 1.24
N GLU A 210 16.82 10.69 0.32
CA GLU A 210 16.76 9.25 0.13
C GLU A 210 15.34 8.74 -0.27
N TRP A 211 14.51 9.63 -0.80
CA TRP A 211 13.19 9.31 -1.31
C TRP A 211 13.27 8.80 -2.74
N ALA A 212 13.90 7.67 -2.87
CA ALA A 212 14.12 6.94 -4.12
C ALA A 212 14.56 5.52 -3.84
N THR A 213 14.38 4.62 -4.80
CA THR A 213 15.04 3.34 -4.88
C THR A 213 16.18 3.44 -5.89
N ARG A 214 17.41 3.08 -5.52
CA ARG A 214 18.61 3.31 -6.34
C ARG A 214 18.52 2.71 -7.74
N ASP A 215 17.97 1.51 -7.87
CA ASP A 215 17.75 0.77 -9.12
C ASP A 215 16.27 0.62 -9.44
N GLY A 216 15.43 1.46 -8.86
CA GLY A 216 13.98 1.39 -8.98
C GLY A 216 13.47 1.57 -10.42
N GLN A 217 14.19 2.34 -11.26
CA GLN A 217 13.83 2.48 -12.67
C GLN A 217 13.81 1.12 -13.39
N ARG A 218 14.72 0.19 -13.05
CA ARG A 218 14.74 -1.15 -13.63
C ARG A 218 13.49 -1.96 -13.26
N ALA A 219 12.99 -1.81 -12.03
CA ALA A 219 11.71 -2.41 -11.65
C ALA A 219 10.56 -1.77 -12.42
N ILE A 220 10.53 -0.44 -12.54
CA ILE A 220 9.52 0.29 -13.33
C ILE A 220 9.53 -0.19 -14.79
N ASP A 221 10.69 -0.37 -15.40
CA ASP A 221 10.81 -0.86 -16.79
C ASP A 221 10.23 -2.27 -16.96
N ILE A 222 10.42 -3.15 -15.98
CA ILE A 222 9.80 -4.50 -15.97
C ILE A 222 8.28 -4.37 -15.85
N LEU A 223 7.80 -3.51 -14.94
CA LEU A 223 6.38 -3.32 -14.66
C LEU A 223 5.64 -2.64 -15.82
N ALA A 224 6.30 -1.73 -16.56
CA ALA A 224 5.72 -0.98 -17.67
C ALA A 224 5.33 -1.85 -18.88
N ALA A 225 5.73 -3.12 -18.89
CA ALA A 225 5.26 -4.11 -19.88
C ALA A 225 3.78 -4.50 -19.68
N ARG A 226 3.12 -4.04 -18.60
CA ARG A 226 1.72 -4.35 -18.24
C ARG A 226 0.91 -3.06 -18.12
N ASP A 227 -0.39 -3.14 -18.42
CA ASP A 227 -1.28 -1.96 -18.44
C ASP A 227 -1.98 -1.66 -17.10
N ASN A 228 -1.99 -2.60 -16.16
CA ASN A 228 -2.82 -2.57 -14.95
C ASN A 228 -1.98 -2.75 -13.69
N VAL A 229 -0.95 -1.91 -13.54
CA VAL A 229 -0.01 -1.96 -12.42
C VAL A 229 -0.22 -0.79 -11.47
N THR A 230 -0.33 -1.11 -10.19
CA THR A 230 -0.34 -0.13 -9.10
C THR A 230 0.74 -0.46 -8.09
N VAL A 231 1.52 0.53 -7.69
CA VAL A 231 2.56 0.42 -6.66
C VAL A 231 2.10 1.15 -5.40
N PHE A 232 2.12 0.47 -4.25
CA PHE A 232 1.93 1.09 -2.94
C PHE A 232 3.25 1.12 -2.19
N TYR A 233 3.55 2.27 -1.56
CA TYR A 233 4.80 2.48 -0.85
C TYR A 233 4.60 3.31 0.43
N GLY A 234 5.61 3.37 1.30
CA GLY A 234 5.66 4.13 2.54
C GLY A 234 6.79 5.16 2.54
N HIS A 235 7.63 5.16 3.60
CA HIS A 235 8.90 5.86 3.73
C HIS A 235 8.80 7.39 3.79
N ILE A 236 7.91 8.00 3.03
CA ILE A 236 7.83 9.46 2.92
C ILE A 236 6.89 10.09 3.96
N HIS A 237 6.18 9.29 4.72
CA HIS A 237 5.23 9.69 5.77
C HIS A 237 4.15 10.67 5.30
N GLN A 238 3.79 10.61 4.03
CA GLN A 238 2.80 11.47 3.39
C GLN A 238 1.94 10.68 2.43
N GLU A 239 0.74 11.14 2.22
CA GLU A 239 -0.03 10.74 1.07
C GLU A 239 0.56 11.40 -0.17
N HIS A 240 0.88 10.60 -1.17
CA HIS A 240 1.42 11.07 -2.43
C HIS A 240 0.97 10.16 -3.57
N HIS A 241 0.60 10.78 -4.68
CA HIS A 241 0.17 10.10 -5.90
C HIS A 241 1.06 10.51 -7.05
N PHE A 242 1.59 9.55 -7.78
CA PHE A 242 2.47 9.79 -8.93
C PHE A 242 2.26 8.73 -10.00
N THR A 243 2.71 9.01 -11.24
CA THR A 243 2.63 8.04 -12.34
C THR A 243 3.93 8.03 -13.11
N THR A 244 4.49 6.85 -13.35
CA THR A 244 5.63 6.64 -14.24
C THR A 244 5.15 5.84 -15.46
N GLY A 245 4.97 6.52 -16.59
CA GLY A 245 4.32 5.90 -17.75
C GLY A 245 2.90 5.44 -17.43
N ARG A 246 2.65 4.12 -17.39
CA ARG A 246 1.36 3.52 -17.05
C ARG A 246 1.28 3.00 -15.61
N VAL A 247 2.38 3.04 -14.88
CA VAL A 247 2.44 2.55 -13.50
C VAL A 247 2.00 3.64 -12.55
N ALA A 248 0.93 3.40 -11.80
CA ALA A 248 0.45 4.31 -10.77
C ALA A 248 1.18 4.02 -9.44
N HIS A 249 1.57 5.07 -8.72
CA HIS A 249 2.26 4.97 -7.44
C HIS A 249 1.52 5.75 -6.36
N HIS A 250 1.30 5.12 -5.20
CA HIS A 250 0.57 5.70 -4.10
C HIS A 250 1.27 5.41 -2.77
N SER A 251 1.51 6.44 -1.95
CA SER A 251 1.99 6.24 -0.58
C SER A 251 0.88 6.42 0.44
N ALA A 252 1.07 5.83 1.60
CA ALA A 252 0.24 6.06 2.78
C ALA A 252 0.89 7.09 3.71
N ARG A 253 0.07 7.71 4.57
CA ARG A 253 0.55 8.44 5.74
C ARG A 253 1.22 7.48 6.71
N SER A 254 2.08 8.01 7.57
CA SER A 254 2.70 7.23 8.63
C SER A 254 1.77 7.10 9.84
N LEU A 255 2.11 6.17 10.71
CA LEU A 255 1.49 6.04 12.04
C LEU A 255 2.35 6.64 13.15
N VAL A 256 3.51 7.22 12.84
CA VAL A 256 4.39 7.78 13.89
C VAL A 256 4.42 9.32 13.88
N PHE A 257 4.73 9.94 12.77
CA PHE A 257 4.76 11.39 12.57
C PHE A 257 4.75 11.75 11.10
N PRO A 258 4.22 12.91 10.68
CA PRO A 258 4.31 13.40 9.31
C PRO A 258 5.68 14.00 9.01
N LEU A 259 6.09 13.96 7.75
CA LEU A 259 7.27 14.65 7.21
C LEU A 259 6.85 15.84 6.34
N PRO A 260 7.70 16.85 6.15
CA PRO A 260 7.41 18.01 5.29
C PRO A 260 7.37 17.62 3.81
N ALA A 261 6.71 18.43 3.00
CA ALA A 261 6.68 18.23 1.54
C ALA A 261 8.10 18.24 0.95
N PRO A 262 8.36 17.48 -0.14
CA PRO A 262 9.67 17.39 -0.76
C PRO A 262 10.26 18.77 -1.06
N GLY A 263 11.48 19.02 -0.57
CA GLY A 263 12.19 20.29 -0.83
C GLY A 263 11.63 21.53 -0.14
N SER A 264 10.58 21.43 0.67
CA SER A 264 10.00 22.58 1.39
C SER A 264 10.90 23.11 2.51
N VAL A 265 11.83 22.29 2.98
CA VAL A 265 12.83 22.66 3.98
C VAL A 265 14.21 22.15 3.54
N PRO A 266 15.32 22.80 3.98
CA PRO A 266 16.67 22.41 3.58
C PRO A 266 17.07 21.00 4.04
N LYS A 267 16.57 20.57 5.20
CA LYS A 267 16.88 19.26 5.79
C LYS A 267 15.59 18.57 6.23
N ARG A 268 15.43 17.30 5.85
CA ARG A 268 14.30 16.46 6.30
C ARG A 268 14.33 16.33 7.82
N ALA A 269 13.20 16.65 8.44
CA ALA A 269 12.95 16.43 9.85
C ALA A 269 11.43 16.23 10.06
N PRO A 270 10.98 15.47 11.06
CA PRO A 270 9.59 15.36 11.40
C PRO A 270 8.93 16.73 11.63
N LEU A 271 7.67 16.86 11.21
CA LEU A 271 6.89 18.06 11.55
C LEU A 271 6.66 18.12 13.05
N PRO A 272 6.58 19.33 13.64
CA PRO A 272 6.32 19.50 15.07
C PRO A 272 5.02 18.82 15.48
N TRP A 273 5.06 18.13 16.62
CA TRP A 273 3.87 17.57 17.24
C TRP A 273 3.00 18.68 17.83
N ASP A 274 1.69 18.54 17.66
CA ASP A 274 0.70 19.46 18.21
C ASP A 274 -0.18 18.75 19.25
N ALA A 275 -0.11 19.18 20.50
CA ALA A 275 -0.91 18.61 21.58
C ALA A 275 -2.43 18.81 21.39
N ALA A 276 -2.86 19.83 20.65
CA ALA A 276 -4.26 20.06 20.34
C ALA A 276 -4.79 19.14 19.21
N SER A 277 -3.89 18.59 18.43
CA SER A 277 -4.21 17.70 17.29
C SER A 277 -3.17 16.57 17.19
N PRO A 278 -3.08 15.67 18.19
CA PRO A 278 -1.98 14.71 18.34
C PRO A 278 -1.88 13.71 17.19
N ASP A 279 -2.98 13.45 16.50
CA ASP A 279 -3.06 12.51 15.38
C ASP A 279 -3.04 13.23 14.00
N HIS A 280 -2.75 14.54 13.98
CA HIS A 280 -2.69 15.30 12.73
C HIS A 280 -1.61 14.76 11.78
N GLY A 281 -2.03 14.44 10.54
CA GLY A 281 -1.15 13.89 9.51
C GLY A 281 -0.86 12.40 9.64
N LEU A 282 -1.35 11.72 10.69
CA LEU A 282 -1.27 10.26 10.83
C LEU A 282 -2.44 9.59 10.11
N GLY A 283 -2.25 8.32 9.72
CA GLY A 283 -3.34 7.56 9.12
C GLY A 283 -2.88 6.32 8.35
N TRP A 284 -3.84 5.66 7.75
CA TRP A 284 -3.65 4.52 6.85
C TRP A 284 -4.54 4.68 5.62
N ARG A 285 -4.34 3.83 4.64
CA ARG A 285 -5.10 3.81 3.39
C ARG A 285 -5.99 2.59 3.34
N SER A 286 -7.26 2.77 2.94
CA SER A 286 -8.13 1.69 2.49
C SER A 286 -8.05 1.58 0.97
N VAL A 287 -7.83 0.38 0.46
CA VAL A 287 -7.70 0.11 -0.97
C VAL A 287 -8.73 -0.93 -1.37
N ALA A 288 -9.60 -0.57 -2.31
CA ALA A 288 -10.54 -1.49 -2.95
C ALA A 288 -10.31 -1.49 -4.45
N PRO A 289 -10.34 -2.65 -5.14
CA PRO A 289 -10.26 -2.67 -6.60
C PRO A 289 -11.49 -1.99 -7.18
N GLY A 290 -11.27 -0.98 -8.01
CA GLY A 290 -12.29 -0.39 -8.86
C GLY A 290 -12.52 -1.23 -10.12
N GLU A 291 -13.55 -0.91 -10.90
CA GLU A 291 -13.81 -1.57 -12.20
C GLU A 291 -12.66 -1.34 -13.18
N THR A 292 -11.91 -0.24 -13.06
CA THR A 292 -10.80 0.15 -13.94
C THR A 292 -9.54 0.62 -13.21
N THR A 293 -9.64 0.95 -11.91
CA THR A 293 -8.49 1.40 -11.09
C THR A 293 -8.75 1.02 -9.64
N PRO A 294 -7.74 0.65 -8.83
CA PRO A 294 -7.93 0.51 -7.39
C PRO A 294 -8.48 1.82 -6.81
N GLY A 295 -9.71 1.77 -6.31
CA GLY A 295 -10.32 2.91 -5.61
C GLY A 295 -9.55 3.17 -4.31
N ILE A 296 -9.14 4.41 -4.08
CA ILE A 296 -8.43 4.79 -2.87
C ILE A 296 -9.38 5.59 -2.00
N VAL A 297 -9.74 5.04 -0.85
CA VAL A 297 -10.51 5.75 0.18
C VAL A 297 -9.59 6.01 1.35
N GLU A 298 -9.33 7.28 1.65
CA GLU A 298 -8.66 7.66 2.88
C GLU A 298 -9.61 7.49 4.07
N VAL A 299 -9.17 6.72 5.03
CA VAL A 299 -9.78 6.73 6.36
C VAL A 299 -8.81 7.46 7.27
N ALA A 300 -9.15 8.70 7.63
CA ALA A 300 -8.38 9.43 8.62
C ALA A 300 -8.41 8.68 9.96
N TYR A 301 -7.26 8.55 10.58
CA TYR A 301 -7.13 8.08 11.94
C TYR A 301 -7.90 9.04 12.88
N ARG A 302 -8.82 8.54 13.69
CA ARG A 302 -9.53 9.29 14.73
C ARG A 302 -9.24 8.71 16.11
#